data_8928c9272ed8ff567a269c2170e5a6d0
#
_entry.id   8928c9272ed8ff567a269c2170e5a6d0
#
_cell.length_a   1.000
_cell.length_b   1.000
_cell.length_c   1.000
_cell.angle_alpha   90.00
_cell.angle_beta   90.00
_cell.angle_gamma   90.00
#
_symmetry.space_group_name_H-M   'P 1'
#
loop_
_entity.id
_entity.type
_entity.pdbx_description
1 polymer ?
#
loop_
_entity_poly.entity_id
_entity_poly.type
_entity_poly.pdbx_seq_one_letter_code
_entity_poly.pdbx_strand_id
1 'polypeptide(L)'
;MRKKDRYQKFVDYFEIHMPAPETELVYENPYQLLVAVILSAQCTDKRVNLTTPAIFAQFPSPEFLALATFEQVYTLIKSISFPNNKAKHLIGMAKMLVE
;
A
#
# COMPACT_ATOMS: atom_id res chain seq x y z
N MET A 1 8.44 12.26 15.52
CA MET A 1 7.66 12.66 14.33
C MET A 1 6.25 12.12 14.45
N ARG A 2 5.27 12.95 14.16
CA ARG A 2 3.87 12.53 14.21
C ARG A 2 3.57 11.58 13.05
N LYS A 3 2.60 10.69 13.23
CA LYS A 3 2.15 9.81 12.16
C LYS A 3 1.78 10.59 10.91
N LYS A 4 1.05 11.69 11.08
CA LYS A 4 0.62 12.53 9.95
C LYS A 4 1.81 13.05 9.15
N ASP A 5 2.88 13.44 9.83
CA ASP A 5 4.09 13.93 9.18
C ASP A 5 4.80 12.82 8.42
N ARG A 6 4.79 11.59 8.97
CA ARG A 6 5.36 10.43 8.27
C ARG A 6 4.62 10.12 6.99
N TYR A 7 3.28 10.13 7.04
CA TYR A 7 2.48 9.94 5.83
C TYR A 7 2.82 10.98 4.78
N GLN A 8 2.90 12.22 5.18
CA GLN A 8 3.16 13.32 4.24
C GLN A 8 4.54 13.17 3.60
N LYS A 9 5.56 12.77 4.37
CA LYS A 9 6.89 12.55 3.83
C LYS A 9 6.92 11.45 2.78
N PHE A 10 6.25 10.33 3.03
CA PHE A 10 6.18 9.25 2.06
C PHE A 10 5.45 9.69 0.79
N VAL A 11 4.33 10.37 0.94
CA VAL A 11 3.56 10.86 -0.21
C VAL A 11 4.39 11.84 -1.02
N ASP A 12 5.05 12.80 -0.36
CA ASP A 12 5.89 13.78 -1.05
C ASP A 12 7.04 13.10 -1.79
N TYR A 13 7.67 12.10 -1.17
CA TYR A 13 8.74 11.36 -1.81
C TYR A 13 8.25 10.70 -3.10
N PHE A 14 7.13 10.02 -3.06
CA PHE A 14 6.61 9.36 -4.25
C PHE A 14 6.19 10.35 -5.32
N GLU A 15 5.59 11.47 -4.95
CA GLU A 15 5.20 12.50 -5.92
C GLU A 15 6.42 13.11 -6.64
N ILE A 16 7.53 13.28 -5.92
CA ILE A 16 8.75 13.85 -6.48
C ILE A 16 9.50 12.85 -7.36
N HIS A 17 9.60 11.59 -6.91
CA HIS A 17 10.45 10.60 -7.54
C HIS A 17 9.72 9.72 -8.57
N MET A 18 8.40 9.75 -8.58
CA MET A 18 7.61 8.99 -9.52
C MET A 18 6.84 9.94 -10.42
N PRO A 19 7.33 10.19 -11.63
CA PRO A 19 6.57 10.99 -12.59
C PRO A 19 5.35 10.19 -13.02
N ALA A 20 4.26 10.37 -12.34
CA ALA A 20 3.07 9.57 -12.58
C ALA A 20 1.86 10.45 -12.83
N PRO A 21 1.92 11.37 -13.82
CA PRO A 21 0.78 12.22 -14.09
C PRO A 21 -0.45 11.44 -14.56
N GLU A 22 -0.25 10.20 -14.99
CA GLU A 22 -1.32 9.39 -15.56
C GLU A 22 -1.71 8.22 -14.66
N THR A 23 -1.31 8.23 -13.39
CA THR A 23 -1.71 7.13 -12.51
C THR A 23 -3.21 7.19 -12.29
N GLU A 24 -3.84 6.04 -12.45
CA GLU A 24 -5.26 5.86 -12.20
C GLU A 24 -5.53 5.16 -10.88
N LEU A 25 -4.53 5.09 -10.01
CA LEU A 25 -4.69 4.47 -8.71
C LEU A 25 -5.76 5.17 -7.88
N VAL A 26 -6.67 4.39 -7.31
CA VAL A 26 -7.75 4.90 -6.47
C VAL A 26 -7.33 4.83 -5.01
N TYR A 27 -7.37 5.95 -4.32
CA TYR A 27 -7.04 6.01 -2.90
C TYR A 27 -7.75 7.20 -2.25
N GLU A 28 -7.97 7.11 -0.94
CA GLU A 28 -8.66 8.16 -0.19
C GLU A 28 -7.78 8.86 0.84
N ASN A 29 -6.62 8.27 1.16
CA ASN A 29 -5.73 8.83 2.18
C ASN A 29 -4.30 8.35 1.91
N PRO A 30 -3.29 8.94 2.58
CA PRO A 30 -1.89 8.57 2.34
C PRO A 30 -1.57 7.10 2.58
N TYR A 31 -2.18 6.47 3.56
CA TYR A 31 -2.00 5.05 3.80
C TYR A 31 -2.42 4.23 2.58
N GLN A 32 -3.61 4.52 2.05
CA GLN A 32 -4.11 3.81 0.88
C GLN A 32 -3.24 4.06 -0.35
N LEU A 33 -2.74 5.28 -0.51
CA LEU A 33 -1.82 5.58 -1.60
C LEU A 33 -0.55 4.73 -1.51
N LEU A 34 0.04 4.62 -0.32
CA LEU A 34 1.26 3.83 -0.15
C LEU A 34 1.01 2.35 -0.47
N VAL A 35 -0.10 1.80 -0.02
CA VAL A 35 -0.48 0.43 -0.36
C VAL A 35 -0.60 0.26 -1.87
N ALA A 36 -1.31 1.15 -2.52
CA ALA A 36 -1.54 1.08 -3.96
C ALA A 36 -0.22 1.19 -4.73
N VAL A 37 0.67 2.08 -4.32
CA VAL A 37 1.97 2.26 -4.98
C VAL A 37 2.83 1.00 -4.86
N ILE A 38 2.88 0.40 -3.67
CA ILE A 38 3.63 -0.84 -3.47
C ILE A 38 3.10 -1.94 -4.39
N LEU A 39 1.78 -2.06 -4.48
CA LEU A 39 1.16 -3.09 -5.31
C LEU A 39 1.35 -2.81 -6.80
N SER A 40 1.48 -1.56 -7.20
CA SER A 40 1.51 -1.17 -8.62
C SER A 40 2.83 -1.50 -9.32
N ALA A 41 3.89 -1.81 -8.58
CA ALA A 41 5.17 -2.16 -9.20
C ALA A 41 5.00 -3.39 -10.09
N GLN A 42 5.28 -3.24 -11.37
CA GLN A 42 5.12 -4.28 -12.40
C GLN A 42 3.71 -4.89 -12.46
N CYS A 43 2.70 -4.06 -12.16
CA CYS A 43 1.31 -4.46 -12.20
C CYS A 43 0.47 -3.28 -12.69
N THR A 44 -0.62 -3.57 -13.39
CA THR A 44 -1.47 -2.49 -13.91
C THR A 44 -2.29 -1.82 -12.81
N ASP A 45 -2.60 -0.54 -12.99
CA ASP A 45 -3.47 0.18 -12.07
C ASP A 45 -4.83 -0.48 -11.96
N LYS A 46 -5.34 -1.00 -13.06
CA LYS A 46 -6.62 -1.71 -13.07
C LYS A 46 -6.60 -2.91 -12.12
N ARG A 47 -5.54 -3.71 -12.18
CA ARG A 47 -5.40 -4.87 -11.29
C ARG A 47 -5.29 -4.45 -9.84
N VAL A 48 -4.53 -3.41 -9.56
CA VAL A 48 -4.37 -2.88 -8.22
C VAL A 48 -5.72 -2.39 -7.68
N ASN A 49 -6.46 -1.63 -8.48
CA ASN A 49 -7.76 -1.09 -8.07
C ASN A 49 -8.80 -2.18 -7.83
N LEU A 50 -8.68 -3.33 -8.47
CA LEU A 50 -9.56 -4.47 -8.21
C LEU A 50 -9.20 -5.18 -6.90
N THR A 51 -7.98 -5.03 -6.44
CA THR A 51 -7.45 -5.74 -5.27
C THR A 51 -7.58 -4.94 -3.98
N THR A 52 -7.35 -3.62 -4.04
CA THR A 52 -7.27 -2.79 -2.84
C THR A 52 -8.54 -2.71 -2.01
N PRO A 53 -9.77 -2.76 -2.58
CA PRO A 53 -10.96 -2.71 -1.74
C PRO A 53 -11.01 -3.80 -0.66
N ALA A 54 -10.61 -5.03 -1.01
CA ALA A 54 -10.58 -6.13 -0.04
C ALA A 54 -9.53 -5.88 1.06
N ILE A 55 -8.38 -5.30 0.67
CA ILE A 55 -7.32 -4.98 1.62
C ILE A 55 -7.82 -3.93 2.62
N PHE A 56 -8.44 -2.86 2.14
CA PHE A 56 -8.89 -1.77 3.00
C PHE A 56 -10.10 -2.16 3.83
N ALA A 57 -10.88 -3.16 3.41
CA ALA A 57 -11.96 -3.69 4.20
C ALA A 57 -11.44 -4.43 5.44
N GLN A 58 -10.36 -5.20 5.30
CA GLN A 58 -9.74 -5.95 6.40
C GLN A 58 -8.74 -5.10 7.18
N PHE A 59 -8.01 -4.23 6.50
CA PHE A 59 -6.94 -3.44 7.10
C PHE A 59 -7.18 -1.96 6.78
N PRO A 60 -8.16 -1.32 7.44
CA PRO A 60 -8.55 0.06 7.10
C PRO A 60 -7.51 1.11 7.50
N SER A 61 -6.53 0.75 8.31
CA SER A 61 -5.48 1.66 8.72
C SER A 61 -4.16 0.89 8.88
N PRO A 62 -3.02 1.61 8.94
CA PRO A 62 -1.74 0.92 9.09
C PRO A 62 -1.62 0.15 10.40
N GLU A 63 -2.35 0.55 11.43
CA GLU A 63 -2.36 -0.19 12.70
C GLU A 63 -2.84 -1.63 12.50
N PHE A 64 -3.89 -1.79 11.72
CA PHE A 64 -4.42 -3.13 11.42
C PHE A 64 -3.45 -3.93 10.54
N LEU A 65 -2.90 -3.28 9.52
CA LEU A 65 -1.98 -3.97 8.60
C LEU A 65 -0.68 -4.39 9.30
N ALA A 66 -0.20 -3.58 10.24
CA ALA A 66 1.00 -3.89 10.99
C ALA A 66 0.86 -5.16 11.83
N LEU A 67 -0.36 -5.51 12.21
CA LEU A 67 -0.66 -6.71 13.00
C LEU A 67 -0.99 -7.91 12.12
N ALA A 68 -1.09 -7.73 10.82
CA ALA A 68 -1.47 -8.81 9.91
C ALA A 68 -0.35 -9.83 9.78
N THR A 69 -0.74 -11.09 9.52
CA THR A 69 0.22 -12.11 9.16
C THR A 69 0.52 -12.05 7.67
N PHE A 70 1.68 -12.57 7.28
CA PHE A 70 2.04 -12.69 5.88
C PHE A 70 0.92 -13.39 5.08
N GLU A 71 0.41 -14.49 5.61
CA GLU A 71 -0.59 -15.28 4.92
C GLU A 71 -1.89 -14.53 4.68
N GLN A 72 -2.32 -13.72 5.66
CA GLN A 72 -3.52 -12.91 5.52
C GLN A 72 -3.39 -11.92 4.36
N VAL A 73 -2.25 -11.25 4.29
CA VAL A 73 -2.00 -10.27 3.21
C VAL A 73 -1.82 -10.98 1.88
N TYR A 74 -1.01 -12.03 1.86
CA TYR A 74 -0.74 -12.80 0.64
C TYR A 74 -2.03 -13.30 -0.02
N THR A 75 -2.95 -13.82 0.79
CA THR A 75 -4.22 -14.35 0.26
C THR A 75 -5.00 -13.28 -0.49
N LEU A 76 -4.93 -12.03 -0.04
CA LEU A 76 -5.63 -10.92 -0.68
C LEU A 76 -4.95 -10.44 -1.96
N ILE A 77 -3.64 -10.61 -2.08
CA ILE A 77 -2.87 -10.04 -3.20
C ILE A 77 -2.25 -11.08 -4.11
N LYS A 78 -2.62 -12.34 -3.97
CA LYS A 78 -1.96 -13.41 -4.74
C LYS A 78 -2.13 -13.27 -6.26
N SER A 79 -3.08 -12.49 -6.73
CA SER A 79 -3.24 -12.21 -8.16
C SER A 79 -2.37 -11.04 -8.64
N ILE A 80 -1.72 -10.34 -7.73
CA ILE A 80 -0.79 -9.24 -8.02
C ILE A 80 0.58 -9.83 -8.36
N SER A 81 1.32 -9.16 -9.24
CA SER A 81 2.69 -9.57 -9.59
C SER A 81 3.58 -9.57 -8.36
N PHE A 82 4.38 -10.62 -8.20
CA PHE A 82 5.35 -10.75 -7.11
C PHE A 82 4.72 -10.60 -5.73
N PRO A 83 3.67 -11.41 -5.42
CA PRO A 83 2.90 -11.20 -4.19
C PRO A 83 3.70 -11.48 -2.92
N ASN A 84 4.68 -12.40 -2.95
CA ASN A 84 5.49 -12.70 -1.77
C ASN A 84 6.21 -11.46 -1.23
N ASN A 85 6.94 -10.79 -2.10
CA ASN A 85 7.71 -9.62 -1.70
C ASN A 85 6.79 -8.44 -1.35
N LYS A 86 5.71 -8.27 -2.12
CA LYS A 86 4.77 -7.18 -1.87
C LYS A 86 4.05 -7.35 -0.54
N ALA A 87 3.67 -8.57 -0.16
CA ALA A 87 3.05 -8.80 1.15
C ALA A 87 4.01 -8.40 2.27
N LYS A 88 5.27 -8.77 2.17
CA LYS A 88 6.28 -8.38 3.16
C LYS A 88 6.47 -6.87 3.21
N HIS A 89 6.51 -6.23 2.05
CA HIS A 89 6.67 -4.78 1.96
C HIS A 89 5.48 -4.03 2.56
N LEU A 90 4.27 -4.51 2.33
CA LEU A 90 3.07 -3.89 2.90
C LEU A 90 3.11 -3.93 4.42
N ILE A 91 3.39 -5.09 4.99
CA ILE A 91 3.45 -5.24 6.44
C ILE A 91 4.59 -4.40 7.03
N GLY A 92 5.76 -4.43 6.39
CA GLY A 92 6.91 -3.64 6.82
C GLY A 92 6.62 -2.14 6.80
N MET A 93 6.00 -1.66 5.72
CA MET A 93 5.60 -0.27 5.60
C MET A 93 4.64 0.13 6.73
N ALA A 94 3.65 -0.72 6.99
CA ALA A 94 2.67 -0.43 8.04
C ALA A 94 3.33 -0.35 9.41
N LYS A 95 4.26 -1.25 9.70
CA LYS A 95 5.01 -1.22 10.96
C LYS A 95 5.80 0.06 11.12
N MET A 96 6.41 0.55 10.04
CA MET A 96 7.12 1.82 10.07
C MET A 96 6.19 2.99 10.37
N LEU A 97 5.00 2.97 9.82
CA LEU A 97 4.04 4.07 10.02
C LEU A 97 3.48 4.13 11.43
N VAL A 98 3.42 3.02 12.15
CA VAL A 98 2.84 2.99 13.50
C VAL A 98 3.88 3.05 14.61
N GLU A 99 5.15 3.05 14.28
CA GLU A 99 6.20 3.20 15.30
C GLU A 99 6.12 4.53 16.02
#